data_f11a434ec1070f5987f1337440157dd2
#
_entry.id   f11a434ec1070f5987f1337440157dd2
#
_cell.length_a   1.000
_cell.length_b   1.000
_cell.length_c   1.000
_cell.angle_alpha   90.00
_cell.angle_beta   90.00
_cell.angle_gamma   90.00
#
_symmetry.space_group_name_H-M   'P 1'
#
loop_
_entity.id
_entity.type
_entity.pdbx_description
1 polymer ?
#
loop_
_entity_poly.entity_id
_entity_poly.type
_entity_poly.pdbx_seq_one_letter_code
_entity_poly.pdbx_strand_id
1 'polypeptide(L)'
;ILIPTDIEFLHQYCLIINQLSSLIKDYESELTPSSLQLLLNRLANSLKVQFKGEPVEGMQIMGLLESRLLDFENIILIGFNDSKIPGNKTVNSIIPYNLRRAHNLPTQEVTDAIQAYNFYRTLYYTQNLHLIYDSRSEGAQNEISRYYYQIKYLINLPLKYKNYTTQTNETELAIEQS
;
A
#
# COMPACT_ATOMS: atom_id res chain seq x y z
N ILE A 1 3.68 27.23 -13.09
CA ILE A 1 2.69 26.40 -13.81
C ILE A 1 2.27 25.33 -12.84
N LEU A 2 1.02 25.38 -12.34
CA LEU A 2 0.48 24.36 -11.44
C LEU A 2 0.34 23.04 -12.21
N ILE A 3 0.82 21.96 -11.61
CA ILE A 3 0.62 20.60 -12.13
C ILE A 3 -0.88 20.26 -12.01
N PRO A 4 -1.48 19.50 -12.92
CA PRO A 4 -2.90 19.14 -12.86
C PRO A 4 -3.35 18.54 -11.52
N THR A 5 -2.47 17.83 -10.84
CA THR A 5 -2.69 17.28 -9.51
C THR A 5 -2.83 18.36 -8.43
N ASP A 6 -2.07 19.46 -8.52
CA ASP A 6 -2.15 20.57 -7.56
C ASP A 6 -3.49 21.28 -7.63
N ILE A 7 -4.04 21.41 -8.85
CA ILE A 7 -5.37 21.98 -9.08
C ILE A 7 -6.45 21.13 -8.43
N GLU A 8 -6.35 19.81 -8.54
CA GLU A 8 -7.30 18.89 -7.90
C GLU A 8 -7.21 18.95 -6.38
N PHE A 9 -6.00 19.01 -5.81
CA PHE A 9 -5.82 19.21 -4.37
C PHE A 9 -6.45 20.53 -3.88
N LEU A 10 -6.21 21.62 -4.60
CA LEU A 10 -6.81 22.91 -4.27
C LEU A 10 -8.34 22.86 -4.34
N HIS A 11 -8.89 22.21 -5.37
CA HIS A 11 -10.33 22.04 -5.51
C HIS A 11 -10.92 21.28 -4.31
N GLN A 12 -10.34 20.14 -3.95
CA GLN A 12 -10.77 19.34 -2.80
C GLN A 12 -10.66 20.13 -1.49
N TYR A 13 -9.62 20.92 -1.34
CA TYR A 13 -9.45 21.78 -0.16
C TYR A 13 -10.51 22.88 -0.07
N CYS A 14 -10.87 23.50 -1.19
CA CYS A 14 -11.96 24.47 -1.25
C CYS A 14 -13.32 23.84 -0.88
N LEU A 15 -13.57 22.61 -1.29
CA LEU A 15 -14.80 21.87 -0.89
C LEU A 15 -14.87 21.67 0.62
N ILE A 16 -13.76 21.31 1.27
CA ILE A 16 -13.70 21.19 2.73
C ILE A 16 -14.00 22.51 3.42
N ILE A 17 -13.40 23.60 2.95
CA ILE A 17 -13.63 24.93 3.55
C ILE A 17 -15.11 25.30 3.44
N ASN A 18 -15.73 25.07 2.30
CA ASN A 18 -17.15 25.34 2.08
C ASN A 18 -18.03 24.47 2.99
N GLN A 19 -17.71 23.18 3.11
CA GLN A 19 -18.41 22.26 4.00
C GLN A 19 -18.29 22.69 5.46
N LEU A 20 -17.08 23.07 5.90
CA LEU A 20 -16.86 23.55 7.25
C LEU A 20 -17.60 24.87 7.54
N SER A 21 -17.61 25.78 6.56
CA SER A 21 -18.36 27.04 6.65
C SER A 21 -19.87 26.81 6.78
N SER A 22 -20.44 25.85 6.04
CA SER A 22 -21.87 25.52 6.17
C SER A 22 -22.20 24.92 7.54
N LEU A 23 -21.36 23.99 8.02
CA LEU A 23 -21.53 23.38 9.34
C LEU A 23 -21.50 24.41 10.48
N ILE A 24 -20.58 25.40 10.41
CA ILE A 24 -20.50 26.46 11.41
C ILE A 24 -21.79 27.30 11.42
N LYS A 25 -22.33 27.61 10.25
CA LYS A 25 -23.58 28.38 10.13
C LYS A 25 -24.80 27.61 10.63
N ASP A 26 -24.88 26.31 10.32
CA ASP A 26 -26.05 25.49 10.64
C ASP A 26 -26.16 25.16 12.14
N TYR A 27 -25.03 25.08 12.82
CA TYR A 27 -24.98 24.68 14.24
C TYR A 27 -24.80 25.81 15.23
N GLU A 28 -24.71 27.08 14.77
CA GLU A 28 -24.50 28.29 15.61
C GLU A 28 -23.46 28.09 16.73
N SER A 29 -22.50 27.19 16.52
CA SER A 29 -21.55 26.80 17.54
C SER A 29 -20.42 27.82 17.65
N GLU A 30 -20.17 28.32 18.85
CA GLU A 30 -19.00 29.11 19.16
C GLU A 30 -17.75 28.23 19.08
N LEU A 31 -17.18 28.16 17.90
CA LEU A 31 -15.92 27.44 17.68
C LEU A 31 -14.75 28.38 18.07
N THR A 32 -13.90 27.86 18.94
CA THR A 32 -12.62 28.52 19.18
C THR A 32 -11.69 28.36 17.97
N PRO A 33 -10.77 29.30 17.71
CA PRO A 33 -9.79 29.17 16.62
C PRO A 33 -9.00 27.85 16.66
N SER A 34 -8.69 27.37 17.87
CA SER A 34 -7.98 26.10 18.08
C SER A 34 -8.83 24.89 17.65
N SER A 35 -10.12 24.89 18.00
CA SER A 35 -11.05 23.83 17.58
C SER A 35 -11.26 23.82 16.08
N LEU A 36 -11.35 25.00 15.47
CA LEU A 36 -11.46 25.15 14.03
C LEU A 36 -10.23 24.59 13.30
N GLN A 37 -9.03 24.91 13.78
CA GLN A 37 -7.79 24.40 13.22
C GLN A 37 -7.70 22.86 13.34
N LEU A 38 -8.11 22.31 14.49
CA LEU A 38 -8.13 20.86 14.69
C LEU A 38 -9.07 20.15 13.71
N LEU A 39 -10.29 20.69 13.53
CA LEU A 39 -11.28 20.16 12.60
C LEU A 39 -10.79 20.25 11.16
N LEU A 40 -10.23 21.37 10.76
CA LEU A 40 -9.69 21.57 9.41
C LEU A 40 -8.55 20.60 9.12
N ASN A 41 -7.62 20.42 10.05
CA ASN A 41 -6.54 19.45 9.92
C ASN A 41 -7.07 18.00 9.83
N ARG A 42 -8.07 17.66 10.62
CA ARG A 42 -8.67 16.33 10.59
C ARG A 42 -9.36 16.05 9.26
N LEU A 43 -10.10 17.01 8.72
CA LEU A 43 -10.74 16.90 7.41
C LEU A 43 -9.70 16.87 6.29
N ALA A 44 -8.69 17.72 6.32
CA ALA A 44 -7.63 17.75 5.34
C ALA A 44 -6.85 16.43 5.27
N ASN A 45 -6.55 15.82 6.44
CA ASN A 45 -5.88 14.53 6.50
C ASN A 45 -6.74 13.36 5.99
N SER A 46 -8.05 13.52 5.90
CA SER A 46 -8.96 12.53 5.33
C SER A 46 -9.11 12.64 3.82
N LEU A 47 -8.60 13.72 3.20
CA LEU A 47 -8.67 13.94 1.77
C LEU A 47 -7.95 12.85 0.98
N LYS A 48 -8.64 12.34 -0.02
CA LYS A 48 -8.07 11.43 -1.00
C LYS A 48 -8.28 12.02 -2.39
N VAL A 49 -7.20 12.30 -3.06
CA VAL A 49 -7.23 12.73 -4.47
C VAL A 49 -6.97 11.51 -5.33
N GLN A 50 -7.86 11.26 -6.27
CA GLN A 50 -7.70 10.18 -7.22
C GLN A 50 -6.79 10.64 -8.36
N PHE A 51 -5.73 9.91 -8.60
CA PHE A 51 -4.91 10.12 -9.79
C PHE A 51 -5.68 9.67 -11.02
N LYS A 52 -5.78 10.55 -12.01
CA LYS A 52 -6.26 10.17 -13.33
C LYS A 52 -5.12 9.48 -14.07
N GLY A 53 -5.26 8.20 -14.33
CA GLY A 53 -4.34 7.41 -15.13
C GLY A 53 -5.13 6.53 -16.08
N GLU A 54 -4.53 6.18 -17.20
CA GLU A 54 -5.09 5.17 -18.09
C GLU A 54 -4.62 3.79 -17.60
N PRO A 55 -5.54 2.94 -17.10
CA PRO A 55 -5.17 1.70 -16.42
C PRO A 55 -4.70 0.59 -17.38
N VAL A 56 -4.58 0.86 -18.67
CA VAL A 56 -4.38 -0.16 -19.71
C VAL A 56 -3.08 0.04 -20.51
N GLU A 57 -2.45 1.22 -20.45
CA GLU A 57 -1.24 1.53 -21.20
C GLU A 57 -0.06 1.91 -20.32
N GLY A 58 1.13 1.45 -20.69
CA GLY A 58 2.38 1.77 -20.04
C GLY A 58 2.64 1.02 -18.74
N MET A 59 3.59 1.49 -17.96
CA MET A 59 3.96 0.91 -16.67
C MET A 59 2.92 1.27 -15.61
N GLN A 60 2.36 0.24 -14.97
CA GLN A 60 1.38 0.38 -13.90
C GLN A 60 2.04 0.20 -12.53
N ILE A 61 1.78 1.11 -11.59
CA ILE A 61 2.21 0.99 -10.19
C ILE A 61 0.97 0.82 -9.34
N MET A 62 0.83 -0.34 -8.71
CA MET A 62 -0.35 -0.69 -7.93
C MET A 62 -0.01 -1.65 -6.80
N GLY A 63 -0.90 -1.79 -5.82
CA GLY A 63 -0.76 -2.82 -4.79
C GLY A 63 -1.13 -4.21 -5.29
N LEU A 64 -0.72 -5.24 -4.55
CA LEU A 64 -1.02 -6.63 -4.89
C LEU A 64 -2.53 -6.93 -4.92
N LEU A 65 -3.32 -6.25 -4.10
CA LEU A 65 -4.77 -6.42 -4.08
C LEU A 65 -5.46 -5.72 -5.24
N GLU A 66 -4.92 -4.61 -5.69
CA GLU A 66 -5.42 -3.83 -6.83
C GLU A 66 -5.11 -4.51 -8.17
N SER A 67 -4.05 -5.34 -8.21
CA SER A 67 -3.68 -6.12 -9.40
C SER A 67 -4.57 -7.36 -9.63
N ARG A 68 -5.56 -7.59 -8.77
CA ARG A 68 -6.49 -8.73 -8.94
C ARG A 68 -7.19 -8.69 -10.28
N LEU A 69 -7.27 -9.86 -10.94
CA LEU A 69 -7.89 -10.06 -12.25
C LEU A 69 -7.18 -9.37 -13.41
N LEU A 70 -6.02 -8.75 -13.16
CA LEU A 70 -5.18 -8.21 -14.22
C LEU A 70 -4.05 -9.19 -14.50
N ASP A 71 -3.73 -9.35 -15.78
CA ASP A 71 -2.68 -10.24 -16.25
C ASP A 71 -1.54 -9.40 -16.81
N PHE A 72 -0.33 -9.62 -16.28
CA PHE A 72 0.87 -8.92 -16.70
C PHE A 72 1.97 -9.91 -17.07
N GLU A 73 2.62 -9.69 -18.22
CA GLU A 73 3.76 -10.48 -18.64
C GLU A 73 5.02 -10.21 -17.83
N ASN A 74 5.21 -8.96 -17.42
CA ASN A 74 6.39 -8.51 -16.69
C ASN A 74 5.95 -7.89 -15.36
N ILE A 75 6.47 -8.42 -14.27
CA ILE A 75 6.13 -7.96 -12.90
C ILE A 75 7.40 -7.68 -12.12
N ILE A 76 7.43 -6.51 -11.48
CA ILE A 76 8.42 -6.12 -10.50
C ILE A 76 7.71 -5.95 -9.16
N LEU A 77 7.93 -6.87 -8.23
CA LEU A 77 7.34 -6.83 -6.89
C LEU A 77 8.36 -6.29 -5.90
N ILE A 78 8.07 -5.11 -5.35
CA ILE A 78 8.97 -4.39 -4.45
C ILE A 78 8.55 -4.61 -2.99
N GLY A 79 9.54 -4.76 -2.10
CA GLY A 79 9.28 -4.98 -0.67
C GLY A 79 8.80 -6.40 -0.37
N PHE A 80 9.39 -7.40 -1.04
CA PHE A 80 9.06 -8.81 -0.89
C PHE A 80 9.61 -9.41 0.41
N ASN A 81 9.30 -8.76 1.53
CA ASN A 81 9.64 -9.21 2.88
C ASN A 81 8.41 -9.82 3.56
N ASP A 82 8.60 -10.79 4.44
CA ASP A 82 7.51 -11.53 5.12
C ASP A 82 6.59 -10.61 5.96
N SER A 83 7.15 -9.54 6.49
CA SER A 83 6.39 -8.50 7.21
C SER A 83 5.40 -7.71 6.35
N LYS A 84 5.60 -7.71 5.01
CA LYS A 84 4.77 -6.96 4.04
C LYS A 84 3.94 -7.87 3.16
N ILE A 85 4.52 -8.99 2.69
CA ILE A 85 3.89 -9.97 1.81
C ILE A 85 4.21 -11.38 2.32
N PRO A 86 3.21 -12.10 2.87
CA PRO A 86 1.79 -11.76 3.03
C PRO A 86 1.48 -10.68 4.07
N GLY A 87 2.45 -10.32 4.94
CA GLY A 87 2.24 -9.42 6.06
C GLY A 87 1.55 -10.12 7.23
N ASN A 88 2.06 -9.91 8.43
CA ASN A 88 1.50 -10.45 9.65
C ASN A 88 0.48 -9.47 10.24
N LYS A 89 -0.69 -9.35 9.63
CA LYS A 89 -1.78 -8.60 10.24
C LYS A 89 -2.50 -9.52 11.23
N THR A 90 -2.07 -9.51 12.49
CA THR A 90 -2.86 -10.09 13.57
C THR A 90 -4.18 -9.33 13.68
N VAL A 91 -5.26 -9.98 13.36
CA VAL A 91 -6.59 -9.39 13.58
C VAL A 91 -6.88 -9.48 15.08
N ASN A 92 -6.60 -8.38 15.78
CA ASN A 92 -7.02 -8.25 17.18
C ASN A 92 -8.55 -8.18 17.22
N SER A 93 -9.17 -9.28 17.53
CA SER A 93 -10.63 -9.41 17.66
C SER A 93 -11.00 -9.72 19.09
N ILE A 94 -12.06 -9.07 19.56
CA ILE A 94 -12.67 -9.38 20.87
C ILE A 94 -13.25 -10.81 20.87
N ILE A 95 -13.63 -11.33 19.68
CA ILE A 95 -14.20 -12.66 19.54
C ILE A 95 -13.07 -13.69 19.50
N PRO A 96 -13.02 -14.66 20.43
CA PRO A 96 -12.02 -15.72 20.43
C PRO A 96 -12.02 -16.56 19.16
N TYR A 97 -10.86 -17.06 18.78
CA TYR A 97 -10.67 -17.86 17.57
C TYR A 97 -11.65 -19.04 17.44
N ASN A 98 -11.88 -19.78 18.53
CA ASN A 98 -12.78 -20.95 18.54
C ASN A 98 -14.23 -20.57 18.19
N LEU A 99 -14.70 -19.45 18.70
CA LEU A 99 -16.05 -18.94 18.38
C LEU A 99 -16.12 -18.43 16.93
N ARG A 100 -15.08 -17.77 16.45
CA ARG A 100 -15.02 -17.35 15.05
C ARG A 100 -15.11 -18.54 14.11
N ARG A 101 -14.38 -19.60 14.40
CA ARG A 101 -14.40 -20.82 13.60
C ARG A 101 -15.76 -21.54 13.67
N ALA A 102 -16.35 -21.64 14.86
CA ALA A 102 -17.66 -22.29 15.05
C ALA A 102 -18.80 -21.58 14.31
N HIS A 103 -18.71 -20.25 14.15
CA HIS A 103 -19.71 -19.44 13.48
C HIS A 103 -19.32 -19.00 12.07
N ASN A 104 -18.34 -19.64 11.44
CA ASN A 104 -17.86 -19.33 10.07
C ASN A 104 -17.46 -17.85 9.88
N LEU A 105 -16.99 -17.19 10.93
CA LEU A 105 -16.45 -15.84 10.84
C LEU A 105 -15.03 -15.87 10.23
N PRO A 106 -14.61 -14.81 9.53
CA PRO A 106 -13.29 -14.76 8.94
C PRO A 106 -12.19 -14.98 9.98
N THR A 107 -11.35 -15.99 9.74
CA THR A 107 -10.16 -16.30 10.55
C THR A 107 -8.91 -15.82 9.83
N GLN A 108 -7.77 -15.81 10.54
CA GLN A 108 -6.47 -15.44 9.94
C GLN A 108 -6.11 -16.35 8.76
N GLU A 109 -6.40 -17.65 8.87
CA GLU A 109 -6.13 -18.63 7.81
C GLU A 109 -6.86 -18.28 6.50
N VAL A 110 -8.11 -17.82 6.59
CA VAL A 110 -8.87 -17.38 5.41
C VAL A 110 -8.22 -16.15 4.77
N THR A 111 -7.77 -15.21 5.59
CA THR A 111 -7.09 -14.00 5.11
C THR A 111 -5.76 -14.36 4.43
N ASP A 112 -4.99 -15.25 5.04
CA ASP A 112 -3.71 -15.72 4.48
C ASP A 112 -3.93 -16.50 3.18
N ALA A 113 -4.98 -17.32 3.11
CA ALA A 113 -5.35 -18.03 1.88
C ALA A 113 -5.75 -17.09 0.74
N ILE A 114 -6.48 -16.01 1.05
CA ILE A 114 -6.85 -14.99 0.05
C ILE A 114 -5.60 -14.25 -0.46
N GLN A 115 -4.67 -13.92 0.43
CA GLN A 115 -3.42 -13.26 0.03
C GLN A 115 -2.54 -14.17 -0.82
N ALA A 116 -2.42 -15.45 -0.44
CA ALA A 116 -1.72 -16.45 -1.20
C ALA A 116 -2.35 -16.62 -2.59
N TYR A 117 -3.68 -16.74 -2.66
CA TYR A 117 -4.39 -16.83 -3.93
C TYR A 117 -4.09 -15.63 -4.84
N ASN A 118 -4.19 -14.40 -4.31
CA ASN A 118 -3.91 -13.19 -5.10
C ASN A 118 -2.47 -13.19 -5.62
N PHE A 119 -1.51 -13.57 -4.79
CA PHE A 119 -0.10 -13.66 -5.18
C PHE A 119 0.11 -14.70 -6.29
N TYR A 120 -0.35 -15.94 -6.10
CA TYR A 120 -0.17 -16.99 -7.10
C TYR A 120 -0.97 -16.74 -8.39
N ARG A 121 -2.14 -16.11 -8.30
CA ARG A 121 -2.91 -15.71 -9.46
C ARG A 121 -2.16 -14.69 -10.32
N THR A 122 -1.48 -13.74 -9.66
CA THR A 122 -0.66 -12.76 -10.36
C THR A 122 0.50 -13.40 -11.12
N LEU A 123 1.05 -14.52 -10.62
CA LEU A 123 2.14 -15.23 -11.28
C LEU A 123 1.70 -16.07 -12.49
N TYR A 124 0.42 -16.36 -12.63
CA TYR A 124 -0.06 -17.33 -13.60
C TYR A 124 0.26 -16.98 -15.07
N TYR A 125 0.18 -15.71 -15.44
CA TYR A 125 0.49 -15.21 -16.78
C TYR A 125 1.86 -14.54 -16.90
N THR A 126 2.60 -14.47 -15.80
CA THR A 126 3.87 -13.74 -15.76
C THR A 126 4.97 -14.52 -16.43
N GLN A 127 5.63 -13.89 -17.41
CA GLN A 127 6.80 -14.44 -18.08
C GLN A 127 8.09 -14.05 -17.36
N ASN A 128 8.16 -12.79 -16.90
CA ASN A 128 9.32 -12.25 -16.19
C ASN A 128 8.89 -11.70 -14.83
N LEU A 129 9.39 -12.30 -13.76
CA LEU A 129 9.12 -11.91 -12.39
C LEU A 129 10.40 -11.43 -11.71
N HIS A 130 10.39 -10.22 -11.19
CA HIS A 130 11.45 -9.67 -10.37
C HIS A 130 10.94 -9.47 -8.95
N LEU A 131 11.54 -10.17 -7.99
CA LEU A 131 11.23 -10.05 -6.56
C LEU A 131 12.34 -9.25 -5.88
N ILE A 132 11.99 -8.08 -5.36
CA ILE A 132 12.95 -7.18 -4.70
C ILE A 132 12.62 -7.15 -3.21
N TYR A 133 13.57 -7.55 -2.39
CA TYR A 133 13.44 -7.53 -0.94
C TYR A 133 14.63 -6.83 -0.28
N ASP A 134 14.42 -6.33 0.92
CA ASP A 134 15.46 -5.71 1.73
C ASP A 134 16.11 -6.78 2.62
N SER A 135 17.41 -6.99 2.45
CA SER A 135 18.17 -7.99 3.20
C SER A 135 18.87 -7.42 4.44
N ARG A 136 18.73 -6.12 4.72
CA ARG A 136 19.34 -5.51 5.90
C ARG A 136 18.75 -6.10 7.16
N SER A 137 19.56 -6.72 7.97
CA SER A 137 19.18 -7.47 9.17
C SER A 137 18.99 -6.57 10.39
N GLU A 138 18.10 -5.61 10.33
CA GLU A 138 17.66 -4.89 11.52
C GLU A 138 16.36 -5.50 12.07
N GLY A 139 16.49 -6.66 12.73
CA GLY A 139 15.40 -7.36 13.40
C GLY A 139 14.66 -8.39 12.54
N ALA A 140 13.84 -9.21 13.19
CA ALA A 140 13.02 -10.29 12.60
C ALA A 140 11.99 -9.85 11.54
N GLN A 141 11.92 -8.56 11.24
CA GLN A 141 10.96 -8.00 10.30
C GLN A 141 11.44 -7.98 8.84
N ASN A 142 12.72 -8.23 8.59
CA ASN A 142 13.33 -8.13 7.25
C ASN A 142 13.61 -9.48 6.59
N GLU A 143 12.98 -10.55 7.07
CA GLU A 143 13.09 -11.84 6.38
C GLU A 143 12.41 -11.78 5.01
N ILE A 144 13.00 -12.51 4.04
CA ILE A 144 12.38 -12.70 2.75
C ILE A 144 11.02 -13.38 2.91
N SER A 145 10.05 -12.99 2.10
CA SER A 145 8.71 -13.57 2.13
C SER A 145 8.73 -15.10 2.08
N ARG A 146 7.88 -15.74 2.89
CA ARG A 146 7.66 -17.19 2.86
C ARG A 146 7.27 -17.71 1.47
N TYR A 147 6.65 -16.88 0.64
CA TYR A 147 6.31 -17.24 -0.73
C TYR A 147 7.52 -17.49 -1.61
N TYR A 148 8.68 -16.87 -1.31
CA TYR A 148 9.93 -17.21 -1.98
C TYR A 148 10.29 -18.68 -1.80
N TYR A 149 10.21 -19.19 -0.59
CA TYR A 149 10.51 -20.59 -0.28
C TYR A 149 9.49 -21.53 -0.92
N GLN A 150 8.23 -21.12 -0.98
CA GLN A 150 7.20 -21.90 -1.67
C GLN A 150 7.45 -21.98 -3.18
N ILE A 151 7.81 -20.88 -3.83
CA ILE A 151 8.19 -20.87 -5.25
C ILE A 151 9.40 -21.75 -5.49
N LYS A 152 10.41 -21.63 -4.65
CA LYS A 152 11.67 -22.36 -4.80
C LYS A 152 11.53 -23.88 -4.60
N TYR A 153 10.82 -24.28 -3.55
CA TYR A 153 10.78 -25.68 -3.12
C TYR A 153 9.52 -26.44 -3.54
N LEU A 154 8.38 -25.77 -3.70
CA LEU A 154 7.13 -26.43 -4.09
C LEU A 154 6.88 -26.36 -5.60
N ILE A 155 7.14 -25.22 -6.20
CA ILE A 155 6.91 -24.99 -7.63
C ILE A 155 8.17 -25.31 -8.44
N ASN A 156 9.35 -25.26 -7.79
CA ASN A 156 10.65 -25.56 -8.38
C ASN A 156 10.99 -24.69 -9.61
N LEU A 157 10.66 -23.41 -9.56
CA LEU A 157 11.01 -22.46 -10.62
C LEU A 157 12.51 -22.13 -10.58
N PRO A 158 13.18 -21.98 -11.73
CA PRO A 158 14.57 -21.58 -11.79
C PRO A 158 14.71 -20.12 -11.35
N LEU A 159 15.32 -19.89 -10.18
CA LEU A 159 15.54 -18.57 -9.62
C LEU A 159 16.98 -18.11 -9.87
N LYS A 160 17.14 -16.87 -10.36
CA LYS A 160 18.43 -16.20 -10.47
C LYS A 160 18.55 -15.18 -9.34
N TYR A 161 19.67 -15.19 -8.65
CA TYR A 161 19.96 -14.28 -7.54
C TYR A 161 20.85 -13.15 -8.01
N LYS A 162 20.54 -11.92 -7.58
CA LYS A 162 21.39 -10.76 -7.80
C LYS A 162 21.38 -9.88 -6.55
N ASN A 163 22.55 -9.70 -5.95
CA ASN A 163 22.71 -8.81 -4.80
C ASN A 163 23.08 -7.41 -5.30
N TYR A 164 22.36 -6.42 -4.84
CA TYR A 164 22.70 -5.02 -5.02
C TYR A 164 23.12 -4.45 -3.67
N THR A 165 24.37 -4.11 -3.52
CA THR A 165 24.85 -3.36 -2.36
C THR A 165 24.81 -1.89 -2.74
N THR A 166 23.92 -1.13 -2.12
CA THR A 166 23.95 0.33 -2.24
C THR A 166 25.17 0.80 -1.47
N GLN A 167 26.26 1.14 -2.16
CA GLN A 167 27.25 2.00 -1.56
C GLN A 167 26.57 3.36 -1.46
N THR A 168 26.18 3.76 -0.26
CA THR A 168 25.84 5.14 0.04
C THR A 168 27.10 5.98 -0.09
N ASN A 169 27.46 6.36 -1.30
CA ASN A 169 28.18 7.59 -1.47
C ASN A 169 27.22 8.66 -0.99
N GLU A 170 27.55 9.30 0.12
CA GLU A 170 26.94 10.55 0.55
C GLU A 170 27.26 11.62 -0.52
N THR A 171 26.53 11.56 -1.61
CA THR A 171 26.47 12.67 -2.56
C THR A 171 25.36 13.55 -2.00
N GLU A 172 25.75 14.59 -1.28
CA GLU A 172 24.88 15.71 -1.01
C GLU A 172 24.23 16.13 -2.33
N LEU A 173 22.93 15.88 -2.45
CA LEU A 173 22.13 16.47 -3.50
C LEU A 173 22.00 17.96 -3.15
N ALA A 174 22.96 18.74 -3.61
CA ALA A 174 22.82 20.18 -3.65
C ALA A 174 21.68 20.50 -4.62
N ILE A 175 20.53 20.87 -4.06
CA ILE A 175 19.43 21.42 -4.83
C ILE A 175 19.86 22.84 -5.19
N GLU A 176 20.42 23.05 -6.38
CA GLU A 176 20.59 24.37 -6.95
C GLU A 176 19.20 24.96 -7.20
N GLN A 177 18.82 25.93 -6.37
CA GLN A 177 17.69 26.82 -6.63
C GLN A 177 18.14 27.80 -7.75
N SER A 178 17.59 27.62 -8.93
CA SER A 178 17.60 28.63 -10.00
C SER A 178 16.22 29.27 -10.14
#